data_ad193bc72e4ddb8b6a65308c1a593200
#
_entry.id   ad193bc72e4ddb8b6a65308c1a593200
#
_cell.length_a   1.000
_cell.length_b   1.000
_cell.length_c   1.000
_cell.angle_alpha   90.00
_cell.angle_beta   90.00
_cell.angle_gamma   90.00
#
_symmetry.space_group_name_H-M   'P 1'
#
loop_
_entity.id
_entity.type
_entity.pdbx_description
1 polymer ?
#
loop_
_entity_poly.entity_id
_entity_poly.type
_entity_poly.pdbx_seq_one_letter_code
_entity_poly.pdbx_strand_id
1 'polypeptide(L)' 'MYNDVVTFIKACDQEKNVDNAKLYDKLIKEEFNEYQYADNPTEELDACMDMIWVILGYCYMKGFDV' A
#
# COMPACT_ATOMS: atom_id res chain seq x y z
N MET A 1 8.48 -5.15 8.46
CA MET A 1 7.26 -4.89 7.65
C MET A 1 7.55 -4.60 6.18
N TYR A 2 8.51 -3.75 5.89
CA TYR A 2 8.84 -3.45 4.49
C TYR A 2 9.23 -4.69 3.70
N ASN A 3 10.05 -5.55 4.28
CA ASN A 3 10.48 -6.79 3.61
C ASN A 3 9.31 -7.72 3.30
N ASP A 4 8.29 -7.73 4.14
CA ASP A 4 7.08 -8.52 3.91
C ASP A 4 6.31 -8.01 2.70
N VAL A 5 6.22 -6.69 2.55
CA VAL A 5 5.58 -6.05 1.40
C VAL A 5 6.33 -6.39 0.13
N VAL A 6 7.65 -6.28 0.14
CA VAL A 6 8.50 -6.61 -1.01
C VAL A 6 8.33 -8.07 -1.40
N THR A 7 8.32 -8.97 -0.42
CA THR A 7 8.12 -10.40 -0.66
C THR A 7 6.77 -10.66 -1.33
N PHE A 8 5.71 -10.00 -0.85
CA PHE A 8 4.38 -10.12 -1.43
C PHE A 8 4.35 -9.63 -2.88
N ILE A 9 4.95 -8.47 -3.15
CA ILE A 9 4.99 -7.90 -4.49
C ILE A 9 5.70 -8.83 -5.46
N LYS A 10 6.82 -9.41 -5.05
CA LYS A 10 7.58 -10.37 -5.86
C LYS A 10 6.78 -11.65 -6.10
N ALA A 11 6.06 -12.13 -5.10
CA ALA A 11 5.21 -13.32 -5.22
C ALA A 11 4.07 -13.10 -6.21
N CYS A 12 3.55 -11.87 -6.31
CA CYS A 12 2.52 -11.50 -7.27
C CYS A 12 3.09 -11.17 -8.66
N ASP A 13 4.40 -11.29 -8.81
CA ASP A 13 5.11 -11.04 -10.07
C ASP A 13 4.88 -9.63 -10.62
N GLN A 14 4.74 -8.65 -9.71
CA GLN A 14 4.58 -7.24 -10.08
C GLN A 14 5.95 -6.61 -10.33
N GLU A 15 6.07 -5.92 -11.45
CA GLU A 15 7.32 -5.25 -11.80
C GLU A 15 7.40 -3.87 -11.13
N LYS A 16 8.63 -3.48 -10.80
CA LYS A 16 8.95 -2.18 -10.26
C LYS A 16 8.98 -1.17 -11.42
N ASN A 17 7.85 -0.51 -11.68
CA ASN A 17 7.73 0.44 -12.80
C ASN A 17 6.73 1.56 -12.48
N VAL A 18 6.68 2.55 -13.39
CA VAL A 18 5.84 3.75 -13.23
C VAL A 18 4.35 3.41 -13.21
N ASP A 19 3.91 2.46 -14.02
CA ASP A 19 2.49 2.09 -14.08
C ASP A 19 2.03 1.46 -12.78
N ASN A 20 2.86 0.57 -12.20
CA ASN A 20 2.56 -0.02 -10.90
C ASN A 20 2.65 1.02 -9.79
N ALA A 21 3.55 2.00 -9.89
CA ALA A 21 3.61 3.10 -8.93
C ALA A 21 2.31 3.91 -8.95
N LYS A 22 1.76 4.17 -10.13
CA LYS A 22 0.47 4.87 -10.25
C LYS A 22 -0.67 4.06 -9.66
N LEU A 23 -0.64 2.73 -9.82
CA LEU A 23 -1.63 1.85 -9.20
C LEU A 23 -1.58 1.97 -7.68
N TYR A 24 -0.39 1.93 -7.09
CA TYR A 24 -0.23 2.06 -5.64
C TYR A 24 -0.63 3.45 -5.13
N ASP A 25 -0.38 4.50 -5.90
CA ASP A 25 -0.87 5.84 -5.56
C ASP A 25 -2.39 5.87 -5.47
N LYS A 26 -3.05 5.25 -6.42
CA LYS A 26 -4.51 5.12 -6.41
C LYS A 26 -5.00 4.34 -5.20
N LEU A 27 -4.31 3.24 -4.87
CA LEU A 27 -4.65 2.42 -3.71
C LEU A 27 -4.50 3.19 -2.41
N ILE A 28 -3.47 4.03 -2.29
CA ILE A 28 -3.28 4.89 -1.11
C ILE A 28 -4.50 5.79 -0.92
N LYS A 29 -4.98 6.40 -1.99
CA LYS A 29 -6.15 7.29 -1.94
C LYS A 29 -7.42 6.52 -1.55
N GLU A 30 -7.60 5.32 -2.06
CA GLU A 30 -8.74 4.47 -1.72
C GLU A 30 -8.71 4.07 -0.25
N GLU A 31 -7.55 3.65 0.26
CA GLU A 31 -7.41 3.25 1.66
C GLU A 31 -7.58 4.44 2.61
N PHE A 32 -7.09 5.61 2.22
CA PHE A 32 -7.31 6.83 3.00
C PHE A 32 -8.80 7.15 3.09
N ASN A 33 -9.53 6.98 2.00
CA ASN A 33 -10.96 7.20 1.97
C ASN A 33 -11.69 6.21 2.92
N GLU A 34 -11.30 4.95 2.90
CA GLU A 34 -11.85 3.94 3.82
C GLU A 34 -11.56 4.30 5.27
N TYR A 35 -10.34 4.78 5.56
CA TYR A 35 -9.97 5.24 6.89
C TYR A 35 -10.88 6.38 7.35
N GLN A 36 -11.13 7.38 6.47
CA GLN A 36 -11.96 8.53 6.83
C GLN A 36 -13.40 8.15 7.17
N TYR A 37 -13.93 7.12 6.53
CA TYR A 37 -15.33 6.72 6.67
C TYR A 37 -15.53 5.45 7.48
N ALA A 38 -14.49 5.02 8.20
CA ALA A 38 -14.60 3.86 9.08
C ALA A 38 -15.58 4.15 10.21
N ASP A 39 -16.50 3.21 10.46
CA ASP A 39 -17.59 3.38 11.43
C ASP A 39 -17.23 2.90 12.84
N ASN A 40 -16.12 2.16 12.97
CA ASN A 40 -15.76 1.59 14.26
C ASN A 40 -14.22 1.37 14.30
N PRO A 41 -13.67 1.16 15.53
CA PRO A 41 -12.24 0.99 15.70
C PRO A 41 -11.63 -0.17 14.91
N THR A 42 -12.36 -1.26 14.72
CA THR A 42 -11.86 -2.42 13.96
C THR A 42 -11.65 -2.06 12.49
N GLU A 43 -12.64 -1.39 11.88
CA GLU A 43 -12.52 -0.92 10.49
C GLU A 43 -11.43 0.12 10.34
N GLU A 44 -11.31 1.00 11.33
CA GLU A 44 -10.28 2.04 11.34
C GLU A 44 -8.89 1.41 11.38
N LEU A 45 -8.69 0.39 12.23
CA LEU A 45 -7.42 -0.32 12.31
C LEU A 45 -7.09 -1.03 11.00
N ASP A 46 -8.05 -1.72 10.42
CA ASP A 46 -7.87 -2.42 9.15
C ASP A 46 -7.44 -1.45 8.04
N ALA A 47 -8.10 -0.29 7.97
CA ALA A 47 -7.77 0.73 6.99
C ALA A 47 -6.36 1.28 7.22
N CYS A 48 -5.97 1.50 8.49
CA CYS A 48 -4.62 1.97 8.83
C CYS A 48 -3.56 0.97 8.38
N MET A 49 -3.77 -0.32 8.64
CA MET A 49 -2.81 -1.36 8.26
C MET A 49 -2.70 -1.47 6.75
N ASP A 50 -3.81 -1.39 6.04
CA ASP A 50 -3.82 -1.43 4.58
C ASP A 50 -3.12 -0.20 3.99
N MET A 51 -3.30 0.98 4.60
CA MET A 51 -2.58 2.18 4.18
C MET A 51 -1.07 2.00 4.31
N ILE A 52 -0.61 1.46 5.43
CA ILE A 52 0.83 1.22 5.64
C ILE A 52 1.36 0.29 4.55
N TRP A 53 0.63 -0.77 4.26
CA TRP A 53 1.02 -1.76 3.26
C TRP A 53 1.16 -1.13 1.87
N VAL A 54 0.15 -0.40 1.43
CA VAL A 54 0.17 0.19 0.07
C VAL A 54 1.16 1.35 -0.04
N ILE A 55 1.40 2.09 1.06
CA ILE A 55 2.43 3.14 1.09
C ILE A 55 3.82 2.53 0.89
N LEU A 56 4.11 1.45 1.59
CA LEU A 56 5.40 0.75 1.42
C LEU A 56 5.53 0.15 0.02
N GLY A 57 4.44 -0.36 -0.54
CA GLY A 57 4.41 -0.83 -1.91
C GLY A 57 4.72 0.27 -2.91
N TYR A 58 4.16 1.46 -2.69
CA TYR A 58 4.46 2.63 -3.51
C TYR A 58 5.95 2.98 -3.43
N CYS A 59 6.51 3.01 -2.22
CA CYS A 59 7.93 3.30 -2.03
C CYS A 59 8.81 2.30 -2.79
N TYR A 60 8.44 1.03 -2.74
CA TYR A 60 9.17 -0.01 -3.49
C TYR A 60 9.11 0.25 -5.00
N MET A 61 7.93 0.57 -5.52
CA MET A 61 7.74 0.82 -6.96
C MET A 61 8.50 2.05 -7.45
N LYS A 62 8.65 3.05 -6.58
CA LYS A 62 9.42 4.26 -6.89
C LYS A 62 10.91 4.08 -6.70
N GLY A 63 11.34 2.97 -6.11
CA GLY A 63 12.75 2.75 -5.83
C GLY A 63 13.30 3.58 -4.69
N PHE A 64 12.43 4.04 -3.78
CA PHE A 64 12.88 4.80 -2.64
C PHE A 64 13.66 3.91 -1.66
N ASP A 65 14.67 4.49 -1.04
CA ASP A 65 15.47 3.80 -0.02
C ASP A 65 14.72 3.93 1.32
N VAL A 66 14.16 2.82 1.76
CA VAL A 66 13.34 2.79 2.99
C VAL A 66 14.11 2.18 4.14
#